data_f739dedf44753f8144a9d725da72f204
#
_entry.id   f739dedf44753f8144a9d725da72f204
#
_cell.length_a   1.000
_cell.length_b   1.000
_cell.length_c   1.000
_cell.angle_alpha   90.00
_cell.angle_beta   90.00
_cell.angle_gamma   90.00
#
_symmetry.space_group_name_H-M   'P 1'
#
loop_
_entity.id
_entity.type
_entity.pdbx_description
1 polymer ?
#
loop_
_entity_poly.entity_id
_entity_poly.type
_entity_poly.pdbx_seq_one_letter_code
_entity_poly.pdbx_strand_id
1 'polypeptide(L)'
;MKLTNKMGLPSPFLRFVEQRQRRPDPDKLSVTGLIGPAWQRKLLLRYWDELEADASESVWSLFGTAVHDLLEKYADPAEHIVEEPIRIASGDRHVIGHPDLLSTRDGVLTDYKVTSVWSLILGGRDEWTAQLNLYAHGMRQAGHTIHRIQNIVFLRDWSSGKAMAGGDYPPSMVVVVPQTLWSAGECDAYLQARFAAHDDPAPCSPEERWLRPSTWAVMKEGRKTAVRVFDNPQDAEALAAQASKQTVVERPGRAVRCEGYCPVRAVCPYAPAAAQAASDGGSDVEG
;
A
#
# COMPACT_ATOMS: atom_id res chain seq x y z
N MET A 1 -2.43 17.67 12.29
CA MET A 1 -3.58 16.88 11.79
C MET A 1 -4.53 16.67 12.95
N LYS A 2 -5.79 16.99 12.78
CA LYS A 2 -6.83 16.83 13.80
C LYS A 2 -7.40 15.42 13.75
N LEU A 3 -7.50 14.74 14.90
CA LEU A 3 -8.12 13.42 15.01
C LEU A 3 -9.61 13.59 15.37
N THR A 4 -10.49 12.91 14.65
CA THR A 4 -11.93 12.79 14.97
C THR A 4 -12.26 11.36 15.37
N ASN A 5 -13.41 11.19 16.06
CA ASN A 5 -13.91 9.90 16.52
C ASN A 5 -15.41 9.83 16.25
N LYS A 6 -15.78 9.79 14.97
CA LYS A 6 -17.19 9.80 14.54
C LYS A 6 -17.94 8.55 14.97
N MET A 7 -17.24 7.42 15.15
CA MET A 7 -17.82 6.15 15.55
C MET A 7 -17.87 5.92 17.07
N GLY A 8 -17.36 6.86 17.89
CA GLY A 8 -17.32 6.69 19.34
C GLY A 8 -16.41 5.54 19.80
N LEU A 9 -15.28 5.32 19.13
CA LEU A 9 -14.32 4.28 19.48
C LEU A 9 -13.73 4.50 20.87
N PRO A 10 -13.39 3.44 21.64
CA PRO A 10 -12.92 3.56 23.02
C PRO A 10 -11.51 4.17 23.10
N SER A 11 -11.22 4.76 24.26
CA SER A 11 -9.96 5.50 24.50
C SER A 11 -8.65 4.71 24.21
N PRO A 12 -8.54 3.39 24.44
CA PRO A 12 -7.35 2.65 24.05
C PRO A 12 -7.07 2.71 22.55
N PHE A 13 -8.12 2.65 21.71
CA PHE A 13 -7.99 2.77 20.27
C PHE A 13 -7.52 4.18 19.86
N LEU A 14 -8.10 5.23 20.46
CA LEU A 14 -7.69 6.60 20.17
C LEU A 14 -6.23 6.86 20.51
N ARG A 15 -5.76 6.38 21.68
CA ARG A 15 -4.34 6.48 22.05
C ARG A 15 -3.42 5.77 21.07
N PHE A 16 -3.82 4.61 20.56
CA PHE A 16 -3.06 3.91 19.50
C PHE A 16 -2.92 4.79 18.27
N VAL A 17 -4.01 5.40 17.80
CA VAL A 17 -3.99 6.28 16.62
C VAL A 17 -3.13 7.52 16.87
N GLU A 18 -3.31 8.21 18.00
CA GLU A 18 -2.54 9.40 18.39
C GLU A 18 -1.03 9.14 18.42
N GLN A 19 -0.61 7.99 18.97
CA GLN A 19 0.81 7.63 19.04
C GLN A 19 1.44 7.38 17.65
N ARG A 20 0.64 6.92 16.68
CA ARG A 20 1.10 6.66 15.31
C ARG A 20 0.93 7.85 14.38
N GLN A 21 0.01 8.75 14.67
CA GLN A 21 -0.25 9.95 13.89
C GLN A 21 0.80 11.03 14.21
N ARG A 22 1.97 10.92 13.57
CA ARG A 22 3.08 11.87 13.80
C ARG A 22 3.26 12.77 12.59
N ARG A 23 3.52 14.08 12.87
CA ARG A 23 3.94 15.01 11.82
C ARG A 23 5.23 14.51 11.20
N PRO A 24 5.34 14.45 9.85
CA PRO A 24 6.58 14.10 9.21
C PRO A 24 7.70 15.09 9.61
N ASP A 25 8.87 14.58 9.91
CA ASP A 25 10.05 15.39 10.14
C ASP A 25 10.61 15.84 8.77
N PRO A 26 10.79 17.14 8.51
CA PRO A 26 11.32 17.62 7.24
C PRO A 26 12.71 17.08 6.94
N ASP A 27 13.54 16.89 7.95
CA ASP A 27 14.95 16.54 7.84
C ASP A 27 15.20 15.01 7.87
N LYS A 28 14.16 14.23 8.18
CA LYS A 28 14.27 12.77 8.30
C LYS A 28 13.36 12.06 7.32
N LEU A 29 13.92 11.06 6.66
CA LEU A 29 13.19 10.12 5.83
C LEU A 29 13.35 8.70 6.38
N SER A 30 12.22 8.03 6.58
CA SER A 30 12.20 6.58 6.73
C SER A 30 12.16 5.90 5.35
N VAL A 31 12.46 4.61 5.30
CA VAL A 31 12.35 3.82 4.06
C VAL A 31 10.94 3.94 3.47
N THR A 32 9.90 3.74 4.29
CA THR A 32 8.50 3.86 3.84
C THR A 32 8.15 5.29 3.40
N GLY A 33 8.70 6.30 4.07
CA GLY A 33 8.53 7.70 3.69
C GLY A 33 9.21 8.03 2.36
N LEU A 34 10.40 7.49 2.10
CA LEU A 34 11.14 7.67 0.85
C LEU A 34 10.45 6.99 -0.34
N ILE A 35 9.95 5.76 -0.15
CA ILE A 35 9.25 4.99 -1.19
C ILE A 35 7.90 5.64 -1.54
N GLY A 36 7.22 6.19 -0.55
CA GLY A 36 5.93 6.85 -0.73
C GLY A 36 5.99 8.07 -1.65
N PRO A 37 4.84 8.54 -2.17
CA PRO A 37 4.81 9.67 -3.10
C PRO A 37 5.39 10.95 -2.48
N ALA A 38 6.40 11.52 -3.12
CA ALA A 38 7.06 12.74 -2.67
C ALA A 38 6.09 13.94 -2.60
N TRP A 39 5.15 14.03 -3.55
CA TRP A 39 4.10 15.04 -3.55
C TRP A 39 3.20 14.94 -2.32
N GLN A 40 2.80 13.73 -1.95
CA GLN A 40 2.01 13.50 -0.72
C GLN A 40 2.76 13.99 0.51
N ARG A 41 4.05 13.66 0.64
CA ARG A 41 4.89 14.12 1.76
C ARG A 41 5.00 15.65 1.80
N LYS A 42 5.21 16.31 0.65
CA LYS A 42 5.23 17.78 0.53
C LYS A 42 3.94 18.41 1.08
N LEU A 43 2.78 17.86 0.69
CA LEU A 43 1.49 18.35 1.17
C LEU A 43 1.27 18.05 2.66
N LEU A 44 1.69 16.89 3.15
CA LEU A 44 1.65 16.56 4.59
C LEU A 44 2.45 17.55 5.43
N LEU A 45 3.67 17.89 5.01
CA LEU A 45 4.51 18.87 5.71
C LEU A 45 3.87 20.26 5.71
N ARG A 46 3.27 20.65 4.60
CA ARG A 46 2.68 21.99 4.42
C ARG A 46 1.36 22.17 5.16
N TYR A 47 0.46 21.19 5.08
CA TYR A 47 -0.93 21.32 5.51
C TYR A 47 -1.27 20.48 6.73
N TRP A 48 -0.26 19.97 7.47
CA TRP A 48 -0.47 19.05 8.60
C TRP A 48 -1.54 19.53 9.59
N ASP A 49 -1.52 20.82 9.94
CA ASP A 49 -2.41 21.38 10.97
C ASP A 49 -3.86 21.59 10.44
N GLU A 50 -4.03 21.60 9.12
CA GLU A 50 -5.32 21.76 8.44
C GLU A 50 -5.99 20.42 8.12
N LEU A 51 -5.23 19.32 8.14
CA LEU A 51 -5.73 17.99 7.82
C LEU A 51 -6.52 17.39 8.98
N GLU A 52 -7.54 16.62 8.63
CA GLU A 52 -8.35 15.83 9.55
C GLU A 52 -8.31 14.34 9.14
N ALA A 53 -8.29 13.45 10.12
CA ALA A 53 -8.42 12.01 9.94
C ALA A 53 -9.36 11.45 11.00
N ASP A 54 -10.23 10.51 10.62
CA ASP A 54 -11.07 9.81 11.59
C ASP A 54 -10.36 8.57 12.14
N ALA A 55 -10.51 8.34 13.44
CA ALA A 55 -9.86 7.20 14.09
C ALA A 55 -10.22 5.86 13.43
N SER A 56 -11.41 5.70 12.91
CA SER A 56 -11.86 4.48 12.23
C SER A 56 -11.05 4.14 10.98
N GLU A 57 -10.41 5.11 10.34
CA GLU A 57 -9.53 4.89 9.18
C GLU A 57 -8.25 4.09 9.55
N SER A 58 -7.90 4.05 10.84
CA SER A 58 -6.70 3.37 11.36
C SER A 58 -6.91 1.90 11.77
N VAL A 59 -8.11 1.34 11.60
CA VAL A 59 -8.41 -0.05 11.99
C VAL A 59 -7.44 -1.04 11.36
N TRP A 60 -7.18 -0.91 10.08
CA TRP A 60 -6.26 -1.83 9.39
C TRP A 60 -4.79 -1.63 9.79
N SER A 61 -4.41 -0.43 10.19
CA SER A 61 -3.11 -0.17 10.79
C SER A 61 -2.96 -0.87 12.15
N LEU A 62 -4.02 -0.89 12.96
CA LEU A 62 -4.04 -1.64 14.22
C LEU A 62 -3.80 -3.13 13.99
N PHE A 63 -4.52 -3.75 13.04
CA PHE A 63 -4.31 -5.16 12.72
C PHE A 63 -2.90 -5.45 12.22
N GLY A 64 -2.35 -4.61 11.35
CA GLY A 64 -0.97 -4.73 10.90
C GLY A 64 -0.01 -4.71 12.08
N THR A 65 -0.10 -3.67 12.93
CA THR A 65 0.77 -3.53 14.11
C THR A 65 0.65 -4.74 15.06
N ALA A 66 -0.58 -5.21 15.35
CA ALA A 66 -0.76 -6.35 16.24
C ALA A 66 -0.10 -7.64 15.70
N VAL A 67 -0.10 -7.86 14.37
CA VAL A 67 0.60 -9.00 13.77
C VAL A 67 2.11 -8.84 13.90
N HIS A 68 2.68 -7.65 13.61
CA HIS A 68 4.12 -7.39 13.75
C HIS A 68 4.56 -7.56 15.20
N ASP A 69 3.93 -6.87 16.16
CA ASP A 69 4.28 -6.92 17.60
C ASP A 69 4.22 -8.38 18.14
N LEU A 70 3.23 -9.16 17.66
CA LEU A 70 3.09 -10.54 18.09
C LEU A 70 4.21 -11.43 17.51
N LEU A 71 4.54 -11.30 16.24
CA LEU A 71 5.58 -12.10 15.58
C LEU A 71 6.98 -11.73 16.07
N GLU A 72 7.25 -10.43 16.29
CA GLU A 72 8.47 -9.95 16.92
C GLU A 72 8.68 -10.61 18.29
N LYS A 73 7.65 -10.63 19.14
CA LYS A 73 7.70 -11.23 20.49
C LYS A 73 8.08 -12.71 20.48
N TYR A 74 7.73 -13.43 19.43
CA TYR A 74 8.01 -14.88 19.31
C TYR A 74 9.23 -15.20 18.44
N ALA A 75 9.97 -14.21 17.97
CA ALA A 75 11.24 -14.41 17.30
C ALA A 75 12.30 -14.92 18.29
N ASP A 76 13.15 -15.86 17.83
CA ASP A 76 14.27 -16.34 18.62
C ASP A 76 15.48 -15.40 18.44
N PRO A 77 15.95 -14.69 19.48
CA PRO A 77 17.08 -13.77 19.36
C PRO A 77 18.41 -14.45 18.96
N ALA A 78 18.51 -15.78 19.10
CA ALA A 78 19.70 -16.52 18.67
C ALA A 78 19.76 -16.72 17.14
N GLU A 79 18.61 -16.69 16.48
CA GLU A 79 18.49 -16.96 15.03
C GLU A 79 17.92 -15.76 14.24
N HIS A 80 17.34 -14.77 14.93
CA HIS A 80 16.61 -13.69 14.28
C HIS A 80 17.06 -12.31 14.75
N ILE A 81 17.14 -11.36 13.80
CA ILE A 81 17.20 -9.93 14.06
C ILE A 81 15.83 -9.37 13.71
N VAL A 82 15.19 -8.64 14.64
CA VAL A 82 13.83 -8.11 14.49
C VAL A 82 13.80 -6.64 14.86
N GLU A 83 13.07 -5.83 14.08
CA GLU A 83 12.78 -4.40 14.30
C GLU A 83 14.02 -3.53 14.64
N GLU A 84 15.24 -4.05 14.39
CA GLU A 84 16.48 -3.30 14.62
C GLU A 84 16.58 -2.13 13.64
N PRO A 85 16.73 -0.90 14.12
CA PRO A 85 16.85 0.26 13.24
C PRO A 85 18.15 0.21 12.45
N ILE A 86 18.03 0.24 11.14
CA ILE A 86 19.19 0.27 10.23
C ILE A 86 19.30 1.61 9.53
N ARG A 87 20.53 2.08 9.38
CA ARG A 87 20.86 3.24 8.56
C ARG A 87 21.26 2.80 7.17
N ILE A 88 20.54 3.26 6.16
CA ILE A 88 20.77 2.92 4.74
C ILE A 88 21.35 4.15 4.07
N ALA A 89 22.62 4.10 3.76
CA ALA A 89 23.37 5.23 3.20
C ALA A 89 23.46 5.13 1.67
N SER A 90 23.42 6.29 1.00
CA SER A 90 23.75 6.46 -0.41
C SER A 90 24.35 7.84 -0.63
N GLY A 91 25.64 7.92 -0.93
CA GLY A 91 26.41 9.15 -0.93
C GLY A 91 26.45 9.78 0.47
N ASP A 92 26.13 11.07 0.56
CA ASP A 92 26.07 11.85 1.79
C ASP A 92 24.72 11.77 2.51
N ARG A 93 23.73 11.13 1.90
CA ARG A 93 22.35 11.00 2.42
C ARG A 93 22.08 9.62 2.99
N HIS A 94 21.08 9.54 3.83
CA HIS A 94 20.64 8.26 4.39
C HIS A 94 19.14 8.27 4.72
N VAL A 95 18.59 7.08 4.86
CA VAL A 95 17.26 6.83 5.43
C VAL A 95 17.37 5.81 6.56
N ILE A 96 16.37 5.82 7.44
CA ILE A 96 16.25 4.83 8.52
C ILE A 96 15.15 3.84 8.16
N GLY A 97 15.46 2.56 8.34
CA GLY A 97 14.52 1.46 8.17
C GLY A 97 14.43 0.59 9.43
N HIS A 98 13.33 -0.12 9.56
CA HIS A 98 13.12 -1.13 10.60
C HIS A 98 12.67 -2.40 9.87
N PRO A 99 13.58 -3.32 9.55
CA PRO A 99 13.23 -4.62 8.95
C PRO A 99 12.49 -5.48 9.96
N ASP A 100 11.41 -6.12 9.53
CA ASP A 100 10.58 -6.91 10.44
C ASP A 100 11.32 -8.15 10.95
N LEU A 101 12.01 -8.89 10.07
CA LEU A 101 12.72 -10.12 10.44
C LEU A 101 13.86 -10.43 9.49
N LEU A 102 15.07 -10.60 10.00
CA LEU A 102 16.16 -11.28 9.30
C LEU A 102 16.47 -12.61 10.03
N SER A 103 16.33 -13.73 9.31
CA SER A 103 16.89 -15.01 9.75
C SER A 103 18.40 -15.03 9.47
N THR A 104 19.21 -15.04 10.52
CA THR A 104 20.67 -15.04 10.43
C THR A 104 21.23 -16.38 9.96
N ARG A 105 20.44 -17.46 10.18
CA ARG A 105 20.81 -18.82 9.83
C ARG A 105 20.87 -19.05 8.31
N ASP A 106 19.88 -18.54 7.57
CA ASP A 106 19.73 -18.78 6.13
C ASP A 106 19.72 -17.50 5.29
N GLY A 107 19.93 -16.35 5.91
CA GLY A 107 20.02 -15.05 5.22
C GLY A 107 18.72 -14.63 4.54
N VAL A 108 17.57 -15.01 5.11
CA VAL A 108 16.25 -14.65 4.58
C VAL A 108 15.73 -13.40 5.29
N LEU A 109 15.55 -12.34 4.52
CA LEU A 109 14.88 -11.13 5.00
C LEU A 109 13.40 -11.20 4.68
N THR A 110 12.57 -11.05 5.70
CA THR A 110 11.12 -11.15 5.62
C THR A 110 10.47 -9.85 6.09
N ASP A 111 9.41 -9.44 5.38
CA ASP A 111 8.56 -8.32 5.77
C ASP A 111 7.09 -8.81 5.79
N TYR A 112 6.39 -8.54 6.87
CA TYR A 112 5.01 -8.97 7.09
C TYR A 112 4.02 -7.96 6.50
N LYS A 113 2.99 -8.48 5.82
CA LYS A 113 1.92 -7.65 5.24
C LYS A 113 0.55 -8.17 5.65
N VAL A 114 -0.27 -7.29 6.20
CA VAL A 114 -1.70 -7.57 6.45
C VAL A 114 -2.52 -6.77 5.43
N THR A 115 -3.12 -7.46 4.46
CA THR A 115 -3.78 -6.81 3.34
C THR A 115 -4.97 -7.59 2.81
N SER A 116 -5.66 -7.06 1.78
CA SER A 116 -6.74 -7.77 1.12
C SER A 116 -6.23 -8.77 0.07
N VAL A 117 -7.03 -9.79 -0.23
CA VAL A 117 -6.78 -10.73 -1.33
C VAL A 117 -6.55 -10.00 -2.66
N TRP A 118 -7.28 -8.91 -2.89
CA TRP A 118 -7.17 -8.12 -4.12
C TRP A 118 -5.80 -7.46 -4.31
N SER A 119 -5.06 -7.23 -3.24
CA SER A 119 -3.68 -6.73 -3.33
C SER A 119 -2.71 -7.75 -3.94
N LEU A 120 -3.02 -9.05 -3.83
CA LEU A 120 -2.25 -10.11 -4.49
C LEU A 120 -2.74 -10.36 -5.92
N ILE A 121 -4.06 -10.48 -6.13
CA ILE A 121 -4.64 -10.81 -7.44
C ILE A 121 -4.32 -9.73 -8.49
N LEU A 122 -4.30 -8.46 -8.08
CA LEU A 122 -4.02 -7.33 -8.97
C LEU A 122 -2.52 -7.04 -9.17
N GLY A 123 -1.67 -7.93 -8.69
CA GLY A 123 -0.21 -7.80 -8.74
C GLY A 123 0.37 -7.20 -7.46
N GLY A 124 1.58 -7.68 -7.09
CA GLY A 124 2.35 -7.14 -5.97
C GLY A 124 2.67 -5.67 -6.21
N ARG A 125 2.73 -4.89 -5.13
CA ARG A 125 3.09 -3.48 -5.22
C ARG A 125 4.61 -3.37 -5.33
N ASP A 126 5.10 -2.63 -6.29
CA ASP A 126 6.52 -2.33 -6.45
C ASP A 126 7.13 -1.74 -5.16
N GLU A 127 6.30 -1.08 -4.35
CA GLU A 127 6.64 -0.59 -3.02
C GLU A 127 7.13 -1.69 -2.07
N TRP A 128 6.58 -2.91 -2.12
CA TRP A 128 7.03 -4.02 -1.28
C TRP A 128 8.41 -4.51 -1.72
N THR A 129 8.61 -4.63 -3.04
CA THR A 129 9.90 -4.97 -3.60
C THR A 129 10.97 -3.93 -3.24
N ALA A 130 10.65 -2.65 -3.40
CA ALA A 130 11.55 -1.56 -3.05
C ALA A 130 11.87 -1.54 -1.54
N GLN A 131 10.88 -1.70 -0.67
CA GLN A 131 11.06 -1.72 0.79
C GLN A 131 12.04 -2.82 1.22
N LEU A 132 11.79 -4.06 0.78
CA LEU A 132 12.64 -5.20 1.12
C LEU A 132 14.06 -5.05 0.57
N ASN A 133 14.22 -4.52 -0.66
CA ASN A 133 15.54 -4.32 -1.25
C ASN A 133 16.33 -3.22 -0.53
N LEU A 134 15.69 -2.13 -0.11
CA LEU A 134 16.35 -1.12 0.70
C LEU A 134 16.74 -1.67 2.06
N TYR A 135 15.89 -2.43 2.71
CA TYR A 135 16.24 -3.12 3.95
C TYR A 135 17.41 -4.09 3.75
N ALA A 136 17.38 -4.92 2.70
CA ALA A 136 18.48 -5.83 2.37
C ALA A 136 19.79 -5.08 2.11
N HIS A 137 19.74 -3.93 1.43
CA HIS A 137 20.89 -3.08 1.18
C HIS A 137 21.50 -2.54 2.49
N GLY A 138 20.67 -1.99 3.39
CA GLY A 138 21.10 -1.51 4.70
C GLY A 138 21.67 -2.62 5.58
N MET A 139 21.02 -3.79 5.61
CA MET A 139 21.51 -4.96 6.34
C MET A 139 22.88 -5.42 5.80
N ARG A 140 23.11 -5.40 4.48
CA ARG A 140 24.40 -5.69 3.88
C ARG A 140 25.45 -4.64 4.23
N GLN A 141 25.09 -3.35 4.26
CA GLN A 141 25.99 -2.27 4.72
C GLN A 141 26.38 -2.47 6.20
N ALA A 142 25.49 -3.05 7.02
CA ALA A 142 25.75 -3.41 8.41
C ALA A 142 26.56 -4.72 8.57
N GLY A 143 26.90 -5.42 7.47
CA GLY A 143 27.71 -6.64 7.49
C GLY A 143 26.92 -7.96 7.49
N HIS A 144 25.61 -7.91 7.38
CA HIS A 144 24.78 -9.12 7.32
C HIS A 144 24.72 -9.71 5.91
N THR A 145 24.65 -11.03 5.82
CA THR A 145 24.49 -11.75 4.55
C THR A 145 23.01 -11.92 4.24
N ILE A 146 22.58 -11.44 3.06
CA ILE A 146 21.20 -11.59 2.59
C ILE A 146 21.22 -12.43 1.31
N HIS A 147 20.59 -13.61 1.36
CA HIS A 147 20.47 -14.53 0.23
C HIS A 147 19.17 -14.37 -0.54
N ARG A 148 18.07 -14.07 0.16
CA ARG A 148 16.75 -13.86 -0.45
C ARG A 148 15.88 -12.94 0.40
N ILE A 149 14.88 -12.37 -0.26
CA ILE A 149 13.91 -11.46 0.36
C ILE A 149 12.50 -11.92 0.01
N GLN A 150 11.57 -11.77 0.96
CA GLN A 150 10.18 -12.21 0.78
C GLN A 150 9.21 -11.41 1.63
N ASN A 151 7.96 -11.35 1.18
CA ASN A 151 6.86 -10.93 2.04
C ASN A 151 6.09 -12.17 2.54
N ILE A 152 5.68 -12.16 3.80
CA ILE A 152 4.64 -13.04 4.32
C ILE A 152 3.36 -12.24 4.43
N VAL A 153 2.36 -12.62 3.62
CA VAL A 153 1.15 -11.84 3.42
C VAL A 153 -0.03 -12.52 4.12
N PHE A 154 -0.63 -11.84 5.08
CA PHE A 154 -1.85 -12.25 5.77
C PHE A 154 -3.05 -11.61 5.09
N LEU A 155 -3.94 -12.42 4.54
CA LEU A 155 -5.08 -11.99 3.73
C LEU A 155 -6.33 -11.85 4.60
N ARG A 156 -6.63 -10.64 5.03
CA ARG A 156 -7.67 -10.32 6.02
C ARG A 156 -9.12 -10.63 5.56
N ASP A 157 -9.36 -10.71 4.25
CA ASP A 157 -10.67 -10.96 3.63
C ASP A 157 -10.69 -12.28 2.84
N TRP A 158 -9.77 -13.21 3.17
CA TRP A 158 -9.71 -14.52 2.54
C TRP A 158 -10.95 -15.37 2.87
N SER A 159 -11.38 -16.18 1.92
CA SER A 159 -12.55 -17.02 2.04
C SER A 159 -12.26 -18.45 1.56
N SER A 160 -12.47 -19.44 2.42
CA SER A 160 -12.29 -20.84 2.09
C SER A 160 -13.20 -21.28 0.93
N GLY A 161 -14.44 -20.79 0.87
CA GLY A 161 -15.37 -21.10 -0.22
C GLY A 161 -14.89 -20.59 -1.58
N LYS A 162 -14.27 -19.41 -1.63
CA LYS A 162 -13.67 -18.88 -2.85
C LYS A 162 -12.41 -19.66 -3.24
N ALA A 163 -11.58 -20.03 -2.27
CA ALA A 163 -10.39 -20.82 -2.51
C ALA A 163 -10.73 -22.21 -3.10
N MET A 164 -11.77 -22.86 -2.59
CA MET A 164 -12.26 -24.13 -3.15
C MET A 164 -12.83 -24.01 -4.57
N ALA A 165 -13.34 -22.83 -4.96
CA ALA A 165 -13.78 -22.59 -6.32
C ALA A 165 -12.63 -22.49 -7.33
N GLY A 166 -11.39 -22.33 -6.87
CA GLY A 166 -10.18 -22.30 -7.71
C GLY A 166 -9.97 -20.98 -8.46
N GLY A 167 -9.26 -21.07 -9.59
CA GLY A 167 -8.85 -19.88 -10.36
C GLY A 167 -7.66 -19.17 -9.72
N ASP A 168 -7.57 -17.86 -9.92
CA ASP A 168 -6.47 -17.02 -9.41
C ASP A 168 -6.61 -16.65 -7.92
N TYR A 169 -7.62 -17.21 -7.23
CA TYR A 169 -7.82 -16.93 -5.82
C TYR A 169 -6.81 -17.68 -4.95
N PRO A 170 -6.15 -17.03 -3.97
CA PRO A 170 -5.13 -17.66 -3.15
C PRO A 170 -5.67 -18.89 -2.41
N PRO A 171 -4.92 -20.02 -2.40
CA PRO A 171 -5.38 -21.26 -1.76
C PRO A 171 -5.33 -21.19 -0.22
N SER A 172 -4.59 -20.22 0.33
CA SER A 172 -4.39 -20.05 1.79
C SER A 172 -4.59 -18.59 2.19
N MET A 173 -4.99 -18.37 3.45
CA MET A 173 -5.05 -17.05 4.05
C MET A 173 -3.67 -16.43 4.31
N VAL A 174 -2.61 -17.23 4.30
CA VAL A 174 -1.22 -16.79 4.40
C VAL A 174 -0.47 -17.22 3.16
N VAL A 175 0.23 -16.27 2.53
CA VAL A 175 0.98 -16.48 1.29
C VAL A 175 2.39 -15.96 1.45
N VAL A 176 3.37 -16.78 1.06
CA VAL A 176 4.77 -16.34 0.93
C VAL A 176 4.98 -15.82 -0.48
N VAL A 177 5.41 -14.57 -0.60
CA VAL A 177 5.65 -13.89 -1.88
C VAL A 177 7.15 -13.59 -1.98
N PRO A 178 7.92 -14.40 -2.73
CA PRO A 178 9.33 -14.08 -3.00
C PRO A 178 9.44 -12.79 -3.78
N GLN A 179 10.48 -12.00 -3.48
CA GLN A 179 10.79 -10.76 -4.18
C GLN A 179 12.15 -10.87 -4.89
N THR A 180 12.30 -10.15 -5.99
CA THR A 180 13.58 -10.08 -6.70
C THR A 180 14.58 -9.27 -5.90
N LEU A 181 15.75 -9.85 -5.62
CA LEU A 181 16.82 -9.20 -4.89
C LEU A 181 17.65 -8.33 -5.85
N TRP A 182 17.75 -7.05 -5.54
CA TRP A 182 18.53 -6.08 -6.32
C TRP A 182 20.03 -6.15 -5.96
N SER A 183 20.85 -5.77 -6.92
CA SER A 183 22.26 -5.46 -6.69
C SER A 183 22.42 -4.18 -5.85
N ALA A 184 23.61 -3.98 -5.30
CA ALA A 184 23.92 -2.73 -4.59
C ALA A 184 23.75 -1.50 -5.49
N GLY A 185 24.18 -1.59 -6.76
CA GLY A 185 24.04 -0.49 -7.71
C GLY A 185 22.60 -0.13 -8.05
N GLU A 186 21.70 -1.13 -8.15
CA GLU A 186 20.27 -0.88 -8.34
C GLU A 186 19.64 -0.20 -7.10
N CYS A 187 20.03 -0.62 -5.89
CA CYS A 187 19.58 0.02 -4.66
C CYS A 187 20.06 1.47 -4.58
N ASP A 188 21.32 1.75 -4.87
CA ASP A 188 21.88 3.10 -4.88
C ASP A 188 21.20 3.99 -5.93
N ALA A 189 21.00 3.49 -7.15
CA ALA A 189 20.30 4.21 -8.20
C ALA A 189 18.86 4.56 -7.78
N TYR A 190 18.15 3.60 -7.17
CA TYR A 190 16.81 3.83 -6.64
C TYR A 190 16.79 4.89 -5.53
N LEU A 191 17.71 4.79 -4.55
CA LEU A 191 17.84 5.77 -3.46
C LEU A 191 18.06 7.18 -4.01
N GLN A 192 19.01 7.35 -4.93
CA GLN A 192 19.31 8.65 -5.55
C GLN A 192 18.11 9.21 -6.29
N ALA A 193 17.41 8.40 -7.09
CA ALA A 193 16.21 8.81 -7.81
C ALA A 193 15.09 9.25 -6.84
N ARG A 194 14.89 8.51 -5.74
CA ARG A 194 13.88 8.87 -4.75
C ARG A 194 14.25 10.12 -3.95
N PHE A 195 15.52 10.29 -3.60
CA PHE A 195 15.99 11.53 -2.98
C PHE A 195 15.73 12.74 -3.87
N ALA A 196 16.10 12.66 -5.14
CA ALA A 196 15.84 13.73 -6.12
C ALA A 196 14.34 14.04 -6.24
N ALA A 197 13.48 13.01 -6.27
CA ALA A 197 12.03 13.21 -6.29
C ALA A 197 11.48 13.90 -5.03
N HIS A 198 12.10 13.68 -3.86
CA HIS A 198 11.73 14.37 -2.63
C HIS A 198 12.29 15.78 -2.52
N ASP A 199 13.37 16.09 -3.21
CA ASP A 199 13.95 17.44 -3.27
C ASP A 199 13.12 18.35 -4.19
N ASP A 200 12.62 17.82 -5.33
CA ASP A 200 11.72 18.52 -6.26
C ASP A 200 10.45 17.69 -6.53
N PRO A 201 9.49 17.71 -5.62
CA PRO A 201 8.30 16.87 -5.72
C PRO A 201 7.35 17.27 -6.84
N ALA A 202 7.26 16.41 -7.87
CA ALA A 202 6.25 16.49 -8.92
C ALA A 202 4.91 15.85 -8.48
N PRO A 203 3.79 16.16 -9.16
CA PRO A 203 2.51 15.47 -8.93
C PRO A 203 2.65 13.96 -9.06
N CYS A 204 1.89 13.22 -8.23
CA CYS A 204 1.96 11.76 -8.21
C CYS A 204 1.74 11.15 -9.59
N SER A 205 2.59 10.19 -9.97
CA SER A 205 2.46 9.42 -11.20
C SER A 205 1.21 8.51 -11.18
N PRO A 206 0.79 7.94 -12.32
CA PRO A 206 -0.28 6.94 -12.36
C PRO A 206 -0.04 5.76 -11.41
N GLU A 207 1.20 5.25 -11.34
CA GLU A 207 1.62 4.16 -10.47
C GLU A 207 1.51 4.57 -8.99
N GLU A 208 2.03 5.73 -8.63
CA GLU A 208 1.91 6.29 -7.27
C GLU A 208 0.47 6.54 -6.84
N ARG A 209 -0.43 6.77 -7.80
CA ARG A 209 -1.88 6.94 -7.56
C ARG A 209 -2.63 5.61 -7.54
N TRP A 210 -1.97 4.50 -7.84
CA TRP A 210 -2.57 3.18 -8.08
C TRP A 210 -3.70 3.26 -9.10
N LEU A 211 -3.41 3.90 -10.22
CA LEU A 211 -4.40 4.14 -11.27
C LEU A 211 -4.83 2.82 -11.89
N ARG A 212 -6.10 2.53 -11.79
CA ARG A 212 -6.75 1.45 -12.53
C ARG A 212 -7.32 2.03 -13.83
N PRO A 213 -7.04 1.43 -14.99
CA PRO A 213 -7.58 1.91 -16.25
C PRO A 213 -9.11 1.78 -16.30
N SER A 214 -9.73 2.49 -17.25
CA SER A 214 -11.13 2.28 -17.60
C SER A 214 -11.35 0.84 -18.09
N THR A 215 -12.53 0.31 -17.85
CA THR A 215 -12.97 -0.98 -18.37
C THR A 215 -14.34 -0.85 -18.99
N TRP A 216 -14.69 -1.76 -19.91
CA TRP A 216 -15.96 -1.73 -20.64
C TRP A 216 -16.75 -3.00 -20.33
N ALA A 217 -17.87 -2.83 -19.65
CA ALA A 217 -18.74 -3.91 -19.23
C ALA A 217 -19.86 -4.12 -20.24
N VAL A 218 -19.97 -5.32 -20.80
CA VAL A 218 -21.13 -5.71 -21.60
C VAL A 218 -22.27 -6.09 -20.65
N MET A 219 -23.31 -5.26 -20.62
CA MET A 219 -24.49 -5.45 -19.80
C MET A 219 -25.63 -6.03 -20.63
N LYS A 220 -26.42 -6.92 -20.04
CA LYS A 220 -27.64 -7.46 -20.66
C LYS A 220 -28.88 -6.93 -19.93
N GLU A 221 -29.89 -6.51 -20.65
CA GLU A 221 -31.15 -6.04 -20.07
C GLU A 221 -31.70 -7.04 -19.03
N GLY A 222 -32.10 -6.56 -17.87
CA GLY A 222 -32.59 -7.36 -16.74
C GLY A 222 -31.51 -8.04 -15.89
N ARG A 223 -30.22 -7.90 -16.19
CA ARG A 223 -29.13 -8.41 -15.34
C ARG A 223 -28.43 -7.28 -14.58
N LYS A 224 -28.16 -7.52 -13.30
CA LYS A 224 -27.39 -6.59 -12.45
C LYS A 224 -25.87 -6.77 -12.64
N THR A 225 -25.40 -7.91 -13.14
CA THR A 225 -24.00 -8.23 -13.36
C THR A 225 -23.66 -8.20 -14.84
N ALA A 226 -22.44 -7.74 -15.16
CA ALA A 226 -21.94 -7.77 -16.53
C ALA A 226 -21.90 -9.21 -17.07
N VAL A 227 -22.15 -9.35 -18.37
CA VAL A 227 -21.92 -10.61 -19.12
C VAL A 227 -20.42 -10.88 -19.19
N ARG A 228 -19.64 -9.81 -19.52
CA ARG A 228 -18.18 -9.80 -19.55
C ARG A 228 -17.66 -8.37 -19.40
N VAL A 229 -16.44 -8.22 -18.93
CA VAL A 229 -15.74 -6.95 -18.84
C VAL A 229 -14.47 -7.04 -19.69
N PHE A 230 -14.15 -5.95 -20.40
CA PHE A 230 -13.02 -5.85 -21.32
C PHE A 230 -12.15 -4.64 -20.94
N ASP A 231 -10.88 -4.71 -21.33
CA ASP A 231 -9.90 -3.63 -21.12
C ASP A 231 -9.90 -2.62 -22.28
N ASN A 232 -10.68 -2.87 -23.33
CA ASN A 232 -10.85 -1.97 -24.47
C ASN A 232 -12.31 -1.95 -24.96
N PRO A 233 -12.78 -0.83 -25.54
CA PRO A 233 -14.16 -0.69 -25.99
C PRO A 233 -14.48 -1.56 -27.22
N GLN A 234 -13.53 -1.81 -28.11
CA GLN A 234 -13.73 -2.51 -29.38
C GLN A 234 -14.19 -3.95 -29.13
N ASP A 235 -13.53 -4.68 -28.23
CA ASP A 235 -13.92 -6.06 -27.89
C ASP A 235 -15.27 -6.09 -27.15
N ALA A 236 -15.55 -5.09 -26.33
CA ALA A 236 -16.84 -4.99 -25.67
C ALA A 236 -17.98 -4.74 -26.67
N GLU A 237 -17.79 -3.85 -27.63
CA GLU A 237 -18.75 -3.55 -28.70
C GLU A 237 -18.94 -4.76 -29.60
N ALA A 238 -17.86 -5.46 -29.99
CA ALA A 238 -17.91 -6.67 -30.76
C ALA A 238 -18.74 -7.78 -30.10
N LEU A 239 -18.60 -7.97 -28.78
CA LEU A 239 -19.43 -8.92 -28.05
C LEU A 239 -20.89 -8.44 -27.95
N ALA A 240 -21.12 -7.15 -27.66
CA ALA A 240 -22.47 -6.63 -27.54
C ALA A 240 -23.29 -6.74 -28.85
N ALA A 241 -22.62 -6.60 -29.99
CA ALA A 241 -23.24 -6.74 -31.30
C ALA A 241 -23.69 -8.17 -31.62
N GLN A 242 -23.18 -9.20 -30.93
CA GLN A 242 -23.51 -10.62 -31.18
C GLN A 242 -24.85 -11.05 -30.55
N ALA A 243 -25.43 -10.25 -29.67
CA ALA A 243 -26.69 -10.62 -29.02
C ALA A 243 -27.60 -9.40 -28.80
N SER A 244 -28.91 -9.61 -28.97
CA SER A 244 -29.92 -8.59 -28.71
C SER A 244 -29.96 -8.20 -27.23
N LYS A 245 -30.30 -6.94 -26.94
CA LYS A 245 -30.46 -6.41 -25.58
C LYS A 245 -29.17 -6.38 -24.76
N GLN A 246 -28.03 -6.28 -25.44
CA GLN A 246 -26.75 -6.00 -24.79
C GLN A 246 -26.29 -4.56 -25.09
N THR A 247 -25.69 -3.93 -24.11
CA THR A 247 -25.12 -2.58 -24.17
C THR A 247 -23.74 -2.55 -23.54
N VAL A 248 -22.87 -1.69 -24.06
CA VAL A 248 -21.55 -1.45 -23.46
C VAL A 248 -21.68 -0.29 -22.48
N VAL A 249 -21.16 -0.49 -21.27
CA VAL A 249 -21.09 0.54 -20.23
C VAL A 249 -19.62 0.74 -19.87
N GLU A 250 -19.12 1.95 -20.11
CA GLU A 250 -17.78 2.31 -19.62
C GLU A 250 -17.80 2.43 -18.11
N ARG A 251 -16.79 1.83 -17.47
CA ARG A 251 -16.47 2.00 -16.06
C ARG A 251 -15.19 2.82 -16.00
N PRO A 252 -15.26 4.11 -15.63
CA PRO A 252 -14.11 4.99 -15.61
C PRO A 252 -12.98 4.45 -14.74
N GLY A 253 -11.75 4.71 -15.16
CA GLY A 253 -10.57 4.41 -14.38
C GLY A 253 -10.58 5.11 -13.02
N ARG A 254 -9.91 4.53 -12.04
CA ARG A 254 -9.92 5.00 -10.64
C ARG A 254 -8.51 5.17 -10.10
N ALA A 255 -8.27 6.31 -9.47
CA ALA A 255 -7.04 6.58 -8.72
C ALA A 255 -7.21 6.07 -7.27
N VAL A 256 -7.09 4.75 -7.09
CA VAL A 256 -7.46 4.05 -5.85
C VAL A 256 -6.79 4.64 -4.60
N ARG A 257 -5.51 5.01 -4.68
CA ARG A 257 -4.82 5.68 -3.56
C ARG A 257 -5.48 7.02 -3.24
N CYS A 258 -5.74 7.86 -4.24
CA CYS A 258 -6.33 9.19 -4.02
C CYS A 258 -7.71 9.10 -3.40
N GLU A 259 -8.53 8.14 -3.82
CA GLU A 259 -9.91 7.99 -3.38
C GLU A 259 -10.04 7.42 -1.96
N GLY A 260 -9.17 6.46 -1.57
CA GLY A 260 -9.36 5.72 -0.33
C GLY A 260 -8.21 5.78 0.69
N TYR A 261 -6.99 6.16 0.26
CA TYR A 261 -5.80 5.96 1.09
C TYR A 261 -4.90 7.20 1.22
N CYS A 262 -5.21 8.30 0.53
CA CYS A 262 -4.36 9.48 0.54
C CYS A 262 -4.77 10.43 1.67
N PRO A 263 -3.91 10.66 2.68
CA PRO A 263 -4.24 11.53 3.81
C PRO A 263 -4.33 13.01 3.43
N VAL A 264 -3.81 13.40 2.26
CA VAL A 264 -3.82 14.79 1.77
C VAL A 264 -4.83 15.03 0.65
N ARG A 265 -5.78 14.11 0.45
CA ARG A 265 -6.78 14.21 -0.64
C ARG A 265 -7.57 15.52 -0.61
N ALA A 266 -7.90 16.00 0.59
CA ALA A 266 -8.69 17.22 0.78
C ALA A 266 -7.98 18.51 0.33
N VAL A 267 -6.64 18.51 0.36
CA VAL A 267 -5.82 19.69 0.03
C VAL A 267 -5.01 19.51 -1.28
N CYS A 268 -5.15 18.35 -1.93
CA CYS A 268 -4.38 18.04 -3.13
C CYS A 268 -5.08 18.57 -4.38
N PRO A 269 -4.47 19.50 -5.15
CA PRO A 269 -5.10 20.07 -6.35
C PRO A 269 -5.26 19.06 -7.50
N TYR A 270 -4.59 17.90 -7.41
CA TYR A 270 -4.64 16.82 -8.40
C TYR A 270 -5.51 15.63 -7.96
N ALA A 271 -6.18 15.72 -6.80
CA ALA A 271 -7.10 14.68 -6.37
C ALA A 271 -8.34 14.67 -7.29
N PRO A 272 -8.84 13.48 -7.67
CA PRO A 272 -10.12 13.39 -8.41
C PRO A 272 -11.26 14.08 -7.65
N ALA A 273 -12.20 14.68 -8.35
CA ALA A 273 -13.34 15.35 -7.74
C ALA A 273 -14.14 14.45 -6.77
N ALA A 274 -14.28 13.16 -7.09
CA ALA A 274 -14.89 12.17 -6.21
C ALA A 274 -14.12 11.97 -4.89
N ALA A 275 -12.80 12.14 -4.90
CA ALA A 275 -11.97 12.02 -3.69
C ALA A 275 -12.03 13.28 -2.81
N GLN A 276 -12.27 14.45 -3.41
CA GLN A 276 -12.47 15.72 -2.70
C GLN A 276 -13.85 15.76 -2.05
N ALA A 277 -14.89 15.35 -2.75
CA ALA A 277 -16.27 15.30 -2.22
C ALA A 277 -16.44 14.35 -1.02
N ALA A 278 -15.67 13.27 -0.95
CA ALA A 278 -15.70 12.34 0.19
C ALA A 278 -15.14 12.95 1.48
N SER A 279 -14.39 14.06 1.41
CA SER A 279 -13.92 14.80 2.59
C SER A 279 -14.97 15.75 3.15
N ASP A 280 -15.91 16.22 2.30
CA ASP A 280 -16.95 17.19 2.68
C ASP A 280 -18.28 16.52 3.10
N GLY A 281 -18.47 15.25 2.71
CA GLY A 281 -19.70 14.46 2.94
C GLY A 281 -19.56 13.42 4.04
N GLY A 282 -19.47 13.83 5.30
CA GLY A 282 -19.63 12.96 6.45
C GLY A 282 -21.08 12.87 6.88
N SER A 283 -21.97 12.32 6.06
CA SER A 283 -23.28 11.80 6.48
C SER A 283 -24.03 11.34 5.23
N ASP A 284 -24.16 10.04 5.07
CA ASP A 284 -25.35 9.36 4.60
C ASP A 284 -24.93 7.94 4.21
N VAL A 285 -24.82 7.10 5.25
CA VAL A 285 -24.93 5.65 5.05
C VAL A 285 -26.36 5.30 5.49
N GLU A 286 -27.27 5.36 4.56
CA GLU A 286 -28.53 4.63 4.68
C GLU A 286 -28.36 3.22 4.15
N GLY A 287 -28.79 2.25 5.00
CA GLY A 287 -29.32 0.94 4.69
C GLY A 287 -28.41 -0.13 4.08
#